data_57f9e0372138cb9b0af4a927c77412b2
#
_entry.id   57f9e0372138cb9b0af4a927c77412b2
#
_cell.length_a   1.000
_cell.length_b   1.000
_cell.length_c   1.000
_cell.angle_alpha   90.00
_cell.angle_beta   90.00
_cell.angle_gamma   90.00
#
_symmetry.space_group_name_H-M   'P 1'
#
loop_
_entity.id
_entity.type
_entity.pdbx_description
1 polymer ?
#
loop_
_entity_poly.entity_id
_entity_poly.type
_entity_poly.pdbx_seq_one_letter_code
_entity_poly.pdbx_strand_id
1 'polypeptide(L)'
;MIPWLDDDTLDFPPTRRALGPRSDAPGLLAAGGDLRPARLRAAYAQGIFPWFGEGQPILWWSTDPRMVLKTDDFKLSRSLRKTIARFRRTPGCDIRVDSATEAVLRACASTPRDGQDGTWILPDMQQAYLQLAREGTVHSVETWIDGELVGGLYGVNLGRMFYGESMFMRKTDASKIALAALICLCREHGIPWIDCQQQTSHLASMGAAPVTRAAFEAHLAQYAGQPAPQDWSYHPRLWAHLEAGVTGNRAPEDGLPIQPSP
;
A
#
# COMPACT_ATOMS: atom_id res chain seq x y z
N MET A 1 -23.61 -18.11 -0.44
CA MET A 1 -23.78 -17.51 0.91
C MET A 1 -22.41 -17.09 1.41
N ILE A 2 -22.26 -15.85 1.89
CA ILE A 2 -21.01 -15.34 2.48
C ILE A 2 -20.88 -15.93 3.89
N PRO A 3 -19.76 -16.58 4.24
CA PRO A 3 -19.54 -17.10 5.57
C PRO A 3 -19.42 -15.97 6.59
N TRP A 4 -19.96 -16.21 7.79
CA TRP A 4 -19.80 -15.33 8.94
C TRP A 4 -18.64 -15.83 9.80
N LEU A 5 -17.68 -14.94 10.11
CA LEU A 5 -16.53 -15.30 10.92
C LEU A 5 -16.91 -15.35 12.40
N ASP A 6 -16.38 -16.34 13.09
CA ASP A 6 -16.47 -16.50 14.52
C ASP A 6 -15.47 -15.56 15.22
N ASP A 7 -15.84 -14.99 16.37
CA ASP A 7 -14.96 -14.13 17.17
C ASP A 7 -13.90 -14.95 17.93
N ASP A 8 -14.15 -16.24 18.18
CA ASP A 8 -13.29 -17.12 18.98
C ASP A 8 -12.08 -17.66 18.18
N THR A 9 -12.14 -17.69 16.86
CA THR A 9 -11.06 -18.17 15.99
C THR A 9 -10.49 -17.06 15.12
N LEU A 10 -9.27 -17.26 14.61
CA LEU A 10 -8.66 -16.34 13.63
C LEU A 10 -8.74 -16.89 12.20
N ASP A 11 -9.51 -17.96 12.01
CA ASP A 11 -9.59 -18.65 10.73
C ASP A 11 -10.36 -17.84 9.70
N PHE A 12 -9.84 -17.83 8.48
CA PHE A 12 -10.51 -17.29 7.30
C PHE A 12 -10.84 -18.41 6.31
N PRO A 13 -11.96 -18.30 5.57
CA PRO A 13 -12.19 -19.22 4.46
C PRO A 13 -11.10 -19.04 3.41
N PRO A 14 -10.76 -20.10 2.65
CA PRO A 14 -9.79 -19.99 1.57
C PRO A 14 -10.17 -18.89 0.57
N THR A 15 -9.21 -18.05 0.18
CA THR A 15 -9.41 -16.88 -0.68
C THR A 15 -10.05 -17.19 -2.02
N ARG A 16 -9.86 -18.42 -2.56
CA ARG A 16 -10.54 -18.91 -3.76
C ARG A 16 -12.07 -18.95 -3.64
N ARG A 17 -12.64 -18.85 -2.42
CA ARG A 17 -14.08 -18.73 -2.17
C ARG A 17 -14.62 -17.31 -2.26
N ALA A 18 -13.74 -16.31 -2.40
CA ALA A 18 -14.18 -14.94 -2.63
C ALA A 18 -15.08 -14.86 -3.87
N LEU A 19 -16.08 -14.01 -3.81
CA LEU A 19 -17.04 -13.85 -4.90
C LEU A 19 -16.34 -13.48 -6.21
N GLY A 20 -16.75 -14.11 -7.29
CA GLY A 20 -16.14 -13.92 -8.60
C GLY A 20 -16.53 -12.59 -9.27
N PRO A 21 -15.90 -12.26 -10.42
CA PRO A 21 -16.02 -10.95 -11.08
C PRO A 21 -17.42 -10.64 -11.62
N ARG A 22 -18.32 -11.63 -11.72
CA ARG A 22 -19.71 -11.46 -12.18
C ARG A 22 -20.72 -11.34 -11.03
N SER A 23 -20.26 -11.27 -9.77
CA SER A 23 -21.12 -11.03 -8.60
C SER A 23 -21.31 -9.54 -8.35
N ASP A 24 -22.30 -9.20 -7.51
CA ASP A 24 -22.56 -7.83 -7.07
C ASP A 24 -21.44 -7.27 -6.13
N ALA A 25 -20.58 -8.15 -5.60
CA ALA A 25 -19.48 -7.81 -4.71
C ALA A 25 -18.22 -8.62 -5.03
N PRO A 26 -17.54 -8.38 -6.19
CA PRO A 26 -16.37 -9.14 -6.60
C PRO A 26 -15.24 -9.06 -5.57
N GLY A 27 -14.77 -10.20 -5.09
CA GLY A 27 -13.72 -10.27 -4.09
C GLY A 27 -14.19 -10.35 -2.64
N LEU A 28 -15.48 -10.18 -2.35
CA LEU A 28 -16.01 -10.37 -0.99
C LEU A 28 -15.87 -11.83 -0.57
N LEU A 29 -15.23 -12.04 0.59
CA LEU A 29 -14.86 -13.37 1.09
C LEU A 29 -15.68 -13.79 2.30
N ALA A 30 -15.83 -12.90 3.28
CA ALA A 30 -16.48 -13.18 4.56
C ALA A 30 -17.06 -11.91 5.18
N ALA A 31 -17.92 -12.09 6.20
CA ALA A 31 -18.44 -11.02 7.05
C ALA A 31 -18.28 -11.38 8.53
N GLY A 32 -18.40 -10.39 9.43
CA GLY A 32 -18.32 -10.58 10.87
C GLY A 32 -16.87 -10.68 11.39
N GLY A 33 -16.71 -11.32 12.56
CA GLY A 33 -15.47 -11.30 13.30
C GLY A 33 -15.18 -9.93 13.93
N ASP A 34 -13.92 -9.66 14.21
CA ASP A 34 -13.44 -8.47 14.91
C ASP A 34 -12.26 -7.81 14.22
N LEU A 35 -11.81 -6.67 14.72
CA LEU A 35 -10.64 -5.91 14.23
C LEU A 35 -9.42 -6.03 15.15
N ARG A 36 -9.36 -7.05 16.00
CA ARG A 36 -8.18 -7.26 16.87
C ARG A 36 -6.89 -7.38 16.05
N PRO A 37 -5.75 -6.89 16.54
CA PRO A 37 -4.47 -6.96 15.83
C PRO A 37 -4.11 -8.35 15.32
N ALA A 38 -4.41 -9.39 16.10
CA ALA A 38 -4.14 -10.78 15.70
C ALA A 38 -4.94 -11.18 14.45
N ARG A 39 -6.24 -10.82 14.39
CA ARG A 39 -7.08 -11.11 13.21
C ARG A 39 -6.65 -10.30 12.00
N LEU A 40 -6.34 -9.02 12.17
CA LEU A 40 -5.86 -8.19 11.07
C LEU A 40 -4.54 -8.75 10.50
N ARG A 41 -3.58 -9.13 11.35
CA ARG A 41 -2.34 -9.78 10.87
C ARG A 41 -2.61 -11.10 10.15
N ALA A 42 -3.51 -11.94 10.69
CA ALA A 42 -3.90 -13.19 10.04
C ALA A 42 -4.56 -12.97 8.68
N ALA A 43 -5.37 -11.92 8.53
CA ALA A 43 -5.99 -11.52 7.27
C ALA A 43 -4.94 -11.08 6.25
N TYR A 44 -4.11 -10.09 6.60
CA TYR A 44 -3.08 -9.56 5.69
C TYR A 44 -2.09 -10.62 5.25
N ALA A 45 -1.70 -11.53 6.15
CA ALA A 45 -0.82 -12.66 5.81
C ALA A 45 -1.40 -13.58 4.73
N GLN A 46 -2.71 -13.60 4.56
CA GLN A 46 -3.43 -14.38 3.55
C GLN A 46 -3.92 -13.54 2.36
N GLY A 47 -3.53 -12.26 2.26
CA GLY A 47 -3.99 -11.37 1.21
C GLY A 47 -5.45 -10.92 1.36
N ILE A 48 -5.96 -10.98 2.59
CA ILE A 48 -7.32 -10.55 2.95
C ILE A 48 -7.22 -9.20 3.63
N PHE A 49 -8.17 -8.30 3.35
CA PHE A 49 -8.23 -6.97 3.96
C PHE A 49 -9.67 -6.62 4.36
N PRO A 50 -9.87 -5.82 5.42
CA PRO A 50 -11.18 -5.32 5.80
C PRO A 50 -11.55 -4.10 4.96
N TRP A 51 -12.79 -4.04 4.48
CA TRP A 51 -13.35 -2.86 3.82
C TRP A 51 -14.87 -2.87 3.92
N PHE A 52 -15.43 -1.91 4.64
CA PHE A 52 -16.87 -1.82 4.93
C PHE A 52 -17.25 -0.37 5.28
N GLY A 53 -18.52 -0.03 5.08
CA GLY A 53 -19.06 1.29 5.39
C GLY A 53 -19.81 1.33 6.72
N GLU A 54 -20.25 2.54 7.08
CA GLU A 54 -21.08 2.75 8.27
C GLU A 54 -22.38 1.92 8.22
N GLY A 55 -22.73 1.29 9.33
CA GLY A 55 -23.92 0.42 9.44
C GLY A 55 -23.76 -0.96 8.81
N GLN A 56 -22.64 -1.25 8.18
CA GLN A 56 -22.33 -2.59 7.69
C GLN A 56 -21.59 -3.42 8.75
N PRO A 57 -21.71 -4.75 8.73
CA PRO A 57 -20.80 -5.61 9.46
C PRO A 57 -19.39 -5.47 8.89
N ILE A 58 -18.39 -5.93 9.64
CA ILE A 58 -17.03 -6.05 9.09
C ILE A 58 -17.07 -6.97 7.88
N LEU A 59 -16.59 -6.49 6.74
CA LEU A 59 -16.51 -7.24 5.49
C LEU A 59 -15.04 -7.46 5.13
N TRP A 60 -14.71 -8.70 4.74
CA TRP A 60 -13.37 -9.15 4.41
C TRP A 60 -13.26 -9.49 2.93
N TRP A 61 -12.23 -8.98 2.30
CA TRP A 61 -12.07 -9.02 0.85
C TRP A 61 -10.75 -9.68 0.42
N SER A 62 -10.81 -10.43 -0.68
CA SER A 62 -9.65 -10.89 -1.44
C SER A 62 -9.95 -10.73 -2.92
N THR A 63 -9.54 -9.60 -3.48
CA THR A 63 -9.85 -9.22 -4.88
C THR A 63 -9.03 -10.02 -5.89
N ASP A 64 -9.60 -10.22 -7.09
CA ASP A 64 -8.94 -10.79 -8.25
C ASP A 64 -9.46 -10.08 -9.51
N PRO A 65 -8.62 -9.31 -10.21
CA PRO A 65 -7.20 -9.08 -9.96
C PRO A 65 -6.92 -8.25 -8.71
N ARG A 66 -5.68 -8.37 -8.19
CA ARG A 66 -5.16 -7.55 -7.10
C ARG A 66 -4.29 -6.43 -7.67
N MET A 67 -4.52 -5.19 -7.27
CA MET A 67 -3.69 -4.06 -7.67
C MET A 67 -2.43 -4.00 -6.81
N VAL A 68 -1.24 -3.98 -7.42
CA VAL A 68 0.04 -3.87 -6.72
C VAL A 68 0.93 -2.82 -7.38
N LEU A 69 1.73 -2.15 -6.57
CA LEU A 69 2.83 -1.31 -7.04
C LEU A 69 4.15 -2.04 -6.72
N LYS A 70 4.77 -2.60 -7.75
CA LYS A 70 6.13 -3.10 -7.60
C LYS A 70 7.07 -1.91 -7.47
N THR A 71 7.96 -1.96 -6.49
CA THR A 71 8.84 -0.82 -6.21
C THR A 71 9.73 -0.46 -7.41
N ASP A 72 10.13 -1.45 -8.21
CA ASP A 72 10.93 -1.24 -9.42
C ASP A 72 10.13 -0.63 -10.57
N ASP A 73 8.80 -0.83 -10.59
CA ASP A 73 7.91 -0.29 -11.62
C ASP A 73 7.38 1.12 -11.27
N PHE A 74 7.82 1.71 -10.14
CA PHE A 74 7.37 3.04 -9.74
C PHE A 74 7.73 4.10 -10.79
N LYS A 75 6.70 4.74 -11.33
CA LYS A 75 6.82 5.78 -12.37
C LYS A 75 6.99 7.16 -11.75
N LEU A 76 8.23 7.62 -11.68
CA LEU A 76 8.56 8.98 -11.26
C LEU A 76 8.44 9.94 -12.47
N SER A 77 7.28 10.58 -12.62
CA SER A 77 7.06 11.55 -13.71
C SER A 77 8.07 12.70 -13.66
N ARG A 78 8.33 13.33 -14.81
CA ARG A 78 9.23 14.50 -14.90
C ARG A 78 8.80 15.65 -13.98
N SER A 79 7.49 15.86 -13.83
CA SER A 79 6.92 16.87 -12.94
C SER A 79 7.19 16.53 -11.48
N LEU A 80 6.87 15.30 -11.03
CA LEU A 80 7.09 14.86 -9.66
C LEU A 80 8.58 14.87 -9.30
N ARG A 81 9.46 14.46 -10.22
CA ARG A 81 10.93 14.56 -10.03
C ARG A 81 11.38 15.99 -9.72
N LYS A 82 10.86 16.98 -10.46
CA LYS A 82 11.15 18.40 -10.19
C LYS A 82 10.60 18.84 -8.83
N THR A 83 9.38 18.42 -8.48
CA THR A 83 8.77 18.73 -7.19
C THR A 83 9.59 18.15 -6.03
N ILE A 84 10.00 16.88 -6.11
CA ILE A 84 10.86 16.26 -5.09
C ILE A 84 12.23 16.94 -5.00
N ALA A 85 12.84 17.26 -6.15
CA ALA A 85 14.13 17.95 -6.16
C ALA A 85 14.05 19.34 -5.51
N ARG A 86 12.95 20.05 -5.66
CA ARG A 86 12.68 21.33 -4.95
C ARG A 86 12.45 21.06 -3.46
N PHE A 87 11.58 20.14 -3.11
CA PHE A 87 11.26 19.76 -1.73
C PHE A 87 12.54 19.47 -0.92
N ARG A 88 13.43 18.63 -1.46
CA ARG A 88 14.71 18.25 -0.82
C ARG A 88 15.65 19.41 -0.53
N ARG A 89 15.53 20.54 -1.26
CA ARG A 89 16.41 21.72 -1.12
C ARG A 89 15.76 22.87 -0.36
N THR A 90 14.47 22.78 -0.09
CA THR A 90 13.73 23.85 0.59
C THR A 90 13.83 23.64 2.09
N PRO A 91 14.40 24.59 2.87
CA PRO A 91 14.36 24.55 4.32
C PRO A 91 12.93 24.40 4.83
N GLY A 92 12.74 23.70 5.93
CA GLY A 92 11.41 23.45 6.50
C GLY A 92 10.64 22.31 5.84
N CYS A 93 11.14 21.74 4.72
CA CYS A 93 10.56 20.54 4.08
C CYS A 93 11.23 19.26 4.62
N ASP A 94 10.42 18.32 5.09
CA ASP A 94 10.91 17.13 5.78
C ASP A 94 10.00 15.91 5.53
N ILE A 95 10.59 14.71 5.48
CA ILE A 95 9.89 13.44 5.55
C ILE A 95 10.09 12.87 6.94
N ARG A 96 8.99 12.52 7.57
CA ARG A 96 9.00 11.80 8.86
C ARG A 96 8.25 10.50 8.73
N VAL A 97 8.58 9.56 9.59
CA VAL A 97 7.91 8.27 9.68
C VAL A 97 7.46 8.09 11.12
N ASP A 98 6.23 7.65 11.29
CA ASP A 98 5.60 7.33 12.59
C ASP A 98 5.60 8.47 13.62
N SER A 99 5.83 9.72 13.16
CA SER A 99 5.87 10.88 14.05
C SER A 99 4.47 11.43 14.38
N ALA A 100 3.50 11.18 13.49
CA ALA A 100 2.13 11.66 13.62
C ALA A 100 1.09 10.69 13.03
N THR A 101 1.27 9.38 13.24
CA THR A 101 0.43 8.31 12.65
C THR A 101 -1.06 8.54 12.89
N GLU A 102 -1.46 8.94 14.09
CA GLU A 102 -2.87 9.25 14.39
C GLU A 102 -3.40 10.42 13.54
N ALA A 103 -2.59 11.47 13.35
CA ALA A 103 -2.98 12.61 12.52
C ALA A 103 -3.10 12.22 11.04
N VAL A 104 -2.24 11.32 10.55
CA VAL A 104 -2.31 10.74 9.20
C VAL A 104 -3.60 9.95 9.03
N LEU A 105 -3.92 9.04 9.97
CA LEU A 105 -5.16 8.24 9.96
C LEU A 105 -6.41 9.13 9.91
N ARG A 106 -6.48 10.14 10.79
CA ARG A 106 -7.59 11.10 10.81
C ARG A 106 -7.70 11.89 9.51
N ALA A 107 -6.56 12.35 8.96
CA ALA A 107 -6.55 13.06 7.69
C ALA A 107 -7.04 12.18 6.53
N CYS A 108 -6.61 10.91 6.48
CA CYS A 108 -7.08 9.94 5.50
C CYS A 108 -8.59 9.66 5.63
N ALA A 109 -9.10 9.57 6.86
CA ALA A 109 -10.52 9.35 7.15
C ALA A 109 -11.40 10.55 6.72
N SER A 110 -10.88 11.78 6.82
CA SER A 110 -11.60 13.01 6.48
C SER A 110 -11.42 13.48 5.04
N THR A 111 -10.57 12.81 4.24
CA THR A 111 -10.33 13.21 2.85
C THR A 111 -11.49 12.75 1.97
N PRO A 112 -12.20 13.69 1.28
CA PRO A 112 -13.22 13.33 0.29
C PRO A 112 -12.65 12.47 -0.82
N ARG A 113 -13.40 11.50 -1.29
CA ARG A 113 -13.05 10.64 -2.43
C ARG A 113 -14.13 10.70 -3.49
N ASP A 114 -13.72 10.87 -4.74
CA ASP A 114 -14.65 10.88 -5.86
C ASP A 114 -15.45 9.57 -5.91
N GLY A 115 -16.78 9.67 -5.94
CA GLY A 115 -17.69 8.53 -6.05
C GLY A 115 -17.90 7.73 -4.76
N GLN A 116 -17.50 8.24 -3.59
CA GLN A 116 -17.78 7.62 -2.29
C GLN A 116 -18.47 8.63 -1.36
N ASP A 117 -19.67 8.27 -0.91
CA ASP A 117 -20.36 8.98 0.17
C ASP A 117 -19.78 8.48 1.52
N GLY A 118 -18.97 9.32 2.18
CA GLY A 118 -18.36 9.00 3.47
C GLY A 118 -16.97 8.36 3.39
N THR A 119 -16.55 7.76 4.49
CA THR A 119 -15.25 7.07 4.62
C THR A 119 -15.43 5.64 5.11
N TRP A 120 -14.59 4.74 4.61
CA TRP A 120 -14.47 3.39 5.16
C TRP A 120 -13.54 3.31 6.38
N ILE A 121 -12.77 4.38 6.65
CA ILE A 121 -11.86 4.45 7.80
C ILE A 121 -12.66 4.92 9.02
N LEU A 122 -13.55 4.05 9.48
CA LEU A 122 -14.46 4.28 10.62
C LEU A 122 -13.66 4.38 11.93
N PRO A 123 -14.24 4.93 13.01
CA PRO A 123 -13.56 5.05 14.31
C PRO A 123 -12.95 3.76 14.82
N ASP A 124 -13.65 2.62 14.70
CA ASP A 124 -13.15 1.31 15.12
C ASP A 124 -11.95 0.87 14.27
N MET A 125 -11.97 1.14 12.96
CA MET A 125 -10.83 0.91 12.08
C MET A 125 -9.62 1.76 12.48
N GLN A 126 -9.85 3.05 12.78
CA GLN A 126 -8.77 3.94 13.24
C GLN A 126 -8.13 3.41 14.52
N GLN A 127 -8.93 3.00 15.50
CA GLN A 127 -8.43 2.42 16.76
C GLN A 127 -7.63 1.14 16.52
N ALA A 128 -8.12 0.25 15.66
CA ALA A 128 -7.44 -0.99 15.31
C ALA A 128 -6.07 -0.74 14.65
N TYR A 129 -6.00 0.19 13.71
CA TYR A 129 -4.73 0.55 13.06
C TYR A 129 -3.79 1.30 14.00
N LEU A 130 -4.29 2.14 14.92
CA LEU A 130 -3.47 2.75 15.96
C LEU A 130 -2.91 1.70 16.94
N GLN A 131 -3.67 0.65 17.25
CA GLN A 131 -3.14 -0.45 18.05
C GLN A 131 -2.04 -1.20 17.30
N LEU A 132 -2.22 -1.50 16.01
CA LEU A 132 -1.18 -2.09 15.17
C LEU A 132 0.07 -1.19 15.05
N ALA A 133 -0.11 0.14 15.05
CA ALA A 133 1.01 1.08 15.03
C ALA A 133 1.83 1.02 16.34
N ARG A 134 1.16 0.94 17.49
CA ARG A 134 1.84 0.75 18.79
C ARG A 134 2.61 -0.57 18.86
N GLU A 135 2.19 -1.56 18.11
CA GLU A 135 2.83 -2.88 17.99
C GLU A 135 3.88 -2.94 16.86
N GLY A 136 4.16 -1.82 16.19
CA GLY A 136 5.16 -1.73 15.12
C GLY A 136 4.77 -2.44 13.82
N THR A 137 3.47 -2.62 13.58
CA THR A 137 2.95 -3.28 12.38
C THR A 137 2.37 -2.28 11.37
N VAL A 138 1.89 -1.12 11.83
CA VAL A 138 1.42 -0.03 10.98
C VAL A 138 2.43 1.10 11.01
N HIS A 139 2.75 1.63 9.83
CA HIS A 139 3.66 2.75 9.66
C HIS A 139 3.01 3.86 8.84
N SER A 140 3.31 5.10 9.20
CA SER A 140 2.97 6.29 8.43
C SER A 140 4.20 6.92 7.80
N VAL A 141 4.07 7.43 6.57
CA VAL A 141 5.09 8.25 5.91
C VAL A 141 4.49 9.63 5.65
N GLU A 142 5.13 10.64 6.16
CA GLU A 142 4.58 11.97 6.37
C GLU A 142 5.38 13.02 5.60
N THR A 143 4.67 13.90 4.89
CA THR A 143 5.26 15.08 4.23
C THR A 143 4.99 16.31 5.07
N TRP A 144 6.06 16.93 5.57
CA TRP A 144 6.02 18.12 6.41
C TRP A 144 6.59 19.33 5.67
N ILE A 145 5.95 20.49 5.81
CA ILE A 145 6.42 21.79 5.30
C ILE A 145 6.21 22.84 6.39
N ASP A 146 7.28 23.50 6.82
CA ASP A 146 7.27 24.55 7.85
C ASP A 146 6.60 24.09 9.16
N GLY A 147 6.83 22.83 9.54
CA GLY A 147 6.26 22.23 10.75
C GLY A 147 4.79 21.81 10.63
N GLU A 148 4.17 21.93 9.44
CA GLU A 148 2.81 21.48 9.16
C GLU A 148 2.81 20.14 8.44
N LEU A 149 1.96 19.21 8.86
CA LEU A 149 1.67 17.95 8.19
C LEU A 149 0.78 18.23 6.98
N VAL A 150 1.36 18.22 5.76
CA VAL A 150 0.67 18.63 4.53
C VAL A 150 0.27 17.49 3.60
N GLY A 151 0.72 16.28 3.90
CA GLY A 151 0.35 15.06 3.19
C GLY A 151 0.99 13.85 3.85
N GLY A 152 0.57 12.68 3.44
CA GLY A 152 1.09 11.42 4.00
C GLY A 152 0.28 10.22 3.54
N LEU A 153 0.72 9.08 3.98
CA LEU A 153 0.08 7.79 3.81
C LEU A 153 0.31 6.93 5.04
N TYR A 154 -0.47 5.88 5.18
CA TYR A 154 -0.19 4.82 6.14
C TYR A 154 -0.43 3.45 5.53
N GLY A 155 0.14 2.44 6.14
CA GLY A 155 -0.04 1.06 5.72
C GLY A 155 0.47 0.05 6.73
N VAL A 156 0.17 -1.21 6.46
CA VAL A 156 0.56 -2.36 7.27
C VAL A 156 1.85 -2.95 6.72
N ASN A 157 2.80 -3.27 7.58
CA ASN A 157 3.99 -4.04 7.21
C ASN A 157 3.94 -5.44 7.84
N LEU A 158 4.06 -6.47 7.02
CA LEU A 158 4.30 -7.85 7.47
C LEU A 158 5.49 -8.42 6.72
N GLY A 159 6.56 -8.72 7.44
CA GLY A 159 7.78 -9.23 6.83
C GLY A 159 8.35 -8.27 5.79
N ARG A 160 8.50 -8.75 4.57
CA ARG A 160 8.94 -7.95 3.39
C ARG A 160 7.77 -7.62 2.45
N MET A 161 6.60 -7.38 3.02
CA MET A 161 5.40 -6.94 2.32
C MET A 161 4.84 -5.68 2.97
N PHE A 162 4.44 -4.69 2.16
CA PHE A 162 3.77 -3.49 2.63
C PHE A 162 2.38 -3.40 2.00
N TYR A 163 1.36 -3.13 2.82
CA TYR A 163 -0.03 -2.96 2.40
C TYR A 163 -0.39 -1.49 2.57
N GLY A 164 -0.47 -0.75 1.46
CA GLY A 164 -0.81 0.66 1.46
C GLY A 164 -2.32 0.84 1.66
N GLU A 165 -2.73 1.40 2.77
CA GLU A 165 -4.13 1.53 3.14
C GLU A 165 -4.76 2.80 2.57
N SER A 166 -4.15 3.93 2.82
CA SER A 166 -4.69 5.22 2.40
C SER A 166 -3.64 6.31 2.36
N MET A 167 -3.93 7.37 1.61
CA MET A 167 -3.12 8.57 1.55
C MET A 167 -4.00 9.82 1.50
N PHE A 168 -3.44 10.95 1.96
CA PHE A 168 -4.06 12.25 1.89
C PHE A 168 -3.09 13.34 1.45
N MET A 169 -3.60 14.47 0.97
CA MET A 169 -2.82 15.68 0.71
C MET A 169 -3.62 16.93 1.04
N ARG A 170 -2.94 17.92 1.63
CA ARG A 170 -3.41 19.28 1.84
C ARG A 170 -2.69 20.29 0.92
N LYS A 171 -1.48 19.93 0.46
CA LYS A 171 -0.72 20.67 -0.57
C LYS A 171 -0.46 19.77 -1.77
N THR A 172 -0.44 20.35 -2.96
CA THR A 172 -0.24 19.64 -4.23
C THR A 172 0.98 18.73 -4.17
N ASP A 173 0.84 17.51 -4.65
CA ASP A 173 1.83 16.43 -4.70
C ASP A 173 2.34 15.92 -3.34
N ALA A 174 1.85 16.42 -2.18
CA ALA A 174 2.37 16.01 -0.88
C ALA A 174 2.19 14.50 -0.62
N SER A 175 1.06 13.89 -1.01
CA SER A 175 0.88 12.43 -0.92
C SER A 175 1.80 11.66 -1.86
N LYS A 176 2.09 12.20 -3.05
CA LYS A 176 3.02 11.56 -4.00
C LYS A 176 4.47 11.65 -3.52
N ILE A 177 4.84 12.73 -2.82
CA ILE A 177 6.15 12.86 -2.15
C ILE A 177 6.27 11.78 -1.06
N ALA A 178 5.23 11.60 -0.23
CA ALA A 178 5.20 10.55 0.78
C ALA A 178 5.31 9.14 0.16
N LEU A 179 4.57 8.87 -0.94
CA LEU A 179 4.68 7.60 -1.65
C LEU A 179 6.08 7.38 -2.23
N ALA A 180 6.70 8.41 -2.81
CA ALA A 180 8.06 8.30 -3.31
C ALA A 180 9.07 8.01 -2.18
N ALA A 181 8.86 8.59 -1.00
CA ALA A 181 9.65 8.28 0.19
C ALA A 181 9.43 6.84 0.68
N LEU A 182 8.17 6.35 0.66
CA LEU A 182 7.86 4.95 0.95
C LEU A 182 8.55 4.00 -0.04
N ILE A 183 8.56 4.31 -1.34
CA ILE A 183 9.30 3.53 -2.34
C ILE A 183 10.79 3.44 -1.99
N CYS A 184 11.39 4.54 -1.55
CA CYS A 184 12.79 4.53 -1.12
C CYS A 184 12.99 3.63 0.11
N LEU A 185 12.12 3.70 1.11
CA LEU A 185 12.14 2.82 2.29
C LEU A 185 11.95 1.35 1.89
N CYS A 186 10.98 1.05 1.04
CA CYS A 186 10.74 -0.30 0.56
C CYS A 186 11.96 -0.88 -0.15
N ARG A 187 12.63 -0.10 -0.99
CA ARG A 187 13.85 -0.53 -1.70
C ARG A 187 15.01 -0.75 -0.74
N GLU A 188 15.22 0.14 0.23
CA GLU A 188 16.25 -0.01 1.29
C GLU A 188 16.04 -1.31 2.07
N HIS A 189 14.79 -1.62 2.38
CA HIS A 189 14.44 -2.78 3.20
C HIS A 189 14.17 -4.07 2.41
N GLY A 190 14.32 -4.06 1.08
CA GLY A 190 14.03 -5.22 0.25
C GLY A 190 12.55 -5.65 0.28
N ILE A 191 11.64 -4.69 0.32
CA ILE A 191 10.19 -4.88 0.17
C ILE A 191 9.86 -4.63 -1.31
N PRO A 192 9.64 -5.68 -2.12
CA PRO A 192 9.52 -5.52 -3.57
C PRO A 192 8.14 -5.04 -4.02
N TRP A 193 7.07 -5.32 -3.24
CA TRP A 193 5.70 -4.99 -3.60
C TRP A 193 5.01 -4.18 -2.52
N ILE A 194 4.21 -3.20 -2.96
CA ILE A 194 3.20 -2.51 -2.16
C ILE A 194 1.84 -2.98 -2.67
N ASP A 195 1.04 -3.58 -1.80
CA ASP A 195 -0.34 -3.91 -2.08
C ASP A 195 -1.18 -2.64 -2.10
N CYS A 196 -1.92 -2.44 -3.17
CA CYS A 196 -2.84 -1.31 -3.35
C CYS A 196 -4.31 -1.75 -3.35
N GLN A 197 -4.60 -3.01 -3.07
CA GLN A 197 -5.89 -3.68 -3.03
C GLN A 197 -6.73 -3.49 -4.29
N GLN A 198 -7.21 -2.28 -4.55
CA GLN A 198 -8.15 -1.96 -5.62
C GLN A 198 -7.50 -1.11 -6.72
N GLN A 199 -7.98 -1.29 -7.94
CA GLN A 199 -7.50 -0.53 -9.09
C GLN A 199 -8.04 0.90 -9.07
N THR A 200 -7.12 1.88 -9.12
CA THR A 200 -7.43 3.28 -9.32
C THR A 200 -6.55 3.87 -10.43
N SER A 201 -7.10 4.83 -11.19
CA SER A 201 -6.34 5.54 -12.24
C SER A 201 -5.13 6.28 -11.65
N HIS A 202 -5.26 6.79 -10.43
CA HIS A 202 -4.18 7.47 -9.72
C HIS A 202 -2.97 6.54 -9.48
N LEU A 203 -3.20 5.37 -8.89
CA LEU A 203 -2.14 4.38 -8.64
C LEU A 203 -1.55 3.83 -9.94
N ALA A 204 -2.39 3.55 -10.96
CA ALA A 204 -1.94 3.13 -12.28
C ALA A 204 -1.00 4.17 -12.93
N SER A 205 -1.27 5.47 -12.77
CA SER A 205 -0.41 6.54 -13.26
C SER A 205 0.98 6.55 -12.61
N MET A 206 1.10 5.99 -11.41
CA MET A 206 2.35 5.85 -10.66
C MET A 206 3.04 4.50 -10.83
N GLY A 207 2.52 3.63 -11.70
CA GLY A 207 3.15 2.36 -12.06
C GLY A 207 2.51 1.13 -11.45
N ALA A 208 1.48 1.28 -10.62
CA ALA A 208 0.75 0.12 -10.12
C ALA A 208 0.03 -0.60 -11.27
N ALA A 209 -0.03 -1.93 -11.17
CA ALA A 209 -0.64 -2.79 -12.17
C ALA A 209 -1.40 -3.97 -11.52
N PRO A 210 -2.44 -4.49 -12.17
CA PRO A 210 -3.15 -5.65 -11.67
C PRO A 210 -2.29 -6.91 -11.84
N VAL A 211 -2.34 -7.79 -10.84
CA VAL A 211 -1.82 -9.16 -10.88
C VAL A 211 -2.93 -10.13 -10.52
N THR A 212 -2.80 -11.39 -10.93
CA THR A 212 -3.75 -12.42 -10.49
C THR A 212 -3.64 -12.66 -8.99
N ARG A 213 -4.72 -13.04 -8.33
CA ARG A 213 -4.68 -13.46 -6.91
C ARG A 213 -3.63 -14.54 -6.67
N ALA A 214 -3.52 -15.52 -7.55
CA ALA A 214 -2.52 -16.59 -7.44
C ALA A 214 -1.08 -16.04 -7.43
N ALA A 215 -0.75 -15.07 -8.28
CA ALA A 215 0.56 -14.43 -8.29
C ALA A 215 0.80 -13.61 -7.01
N PHE A 216 -0.25 -12.94 -6.50
CA PHE A 216 -0.18 -12.20 -5.25
C PHE A 216 0.06 -13.13 -4.05
N GLU A 217 -0.68 -14.22 -3.94
CA GLU A 217 -0.54 -15.23 -2.88
C GLU A 217 0.83 -15.92 -2.92
N ALA A 218 1.35 -16.23 -4.11
CA ALA A 218 2.70 -16.78 -4.27
C ALA A 218 3.76 -15.77 -3.77
N HIS A 219 3.56 -14.48 -4.02
CA HIS A 219 4.43 -13.43 -3.49
C HIS A 219 4.34 -13.35 -1.95
N LEU A 220 3.14 -13.39 -1.37
CA LEU A 220 2.96 -13.38 0.09
C LEU A 220 3.67 -14.57 0.75
N ALA A 221 3.54 -15.77 0.19
CA ALA A 221 4.18 -16.98 0.70
C ALA A 221 5.71 -16.83 0.77
N GLN A 222 6.30 -16.05 -0.14
CA GLN A 222 7.74 -15.81 -0.18
C GLN A 222 8.19 -14.69 0.77
N TYR A 223 7.40 -13.63 0.93
CA TYR A 223 7.87 -12.38 1.53
C TYR A 223 7.20 -12.03 2.88
N ALA A 224 5.94 -12.36 3.10
CA ALA A 224 5.23 -11.95 4.30
C ALA A 224 5.73 -12.63 5.59
N GLY A 225 6.32 -13.81 5.49
CA GLY A 225 6.92 -14.53 6.62
C GLY A 225 8.38 -14.19 6.90
N GLN A 226 9.03 -13.33 6.11
CA GLN A 226 10.42 -12.92 6.33
C GLN A 226 10.52 -11.95 7.52
N PRO A 227 11.73 -11.74 8.09
CA PRO A 227 11.93 -10.73 9.13
C PRO A 227 11.53 -9.33 8.66
N ALA A 228 10.66 -8.66 9.42
CA ALA A 228 10.27 -7.28 9.15
C ALA A 228 11.44 -6.31 9.36
N PRO A 229 11.47 -5.15 8.68
CA PRO A 229 12.40 -4.07 8.99
C PRO A 229 12.27 -3.63 10.44
N GLN A 230 13.39 -3.39 11.11
CA GLN A 230 13.41 -2.93 12.49
C GLN A 230 13.53 -1.40 12.61
N ASP A 231 14.03 -0.74 11.58
CA ASP A 231 14.20 0.71 11.54
C ASP A 231 13.46 1.29 10.33
N TRP A 232 12.45 2.09 10.61
CA TRP A 232 11.66 2.82 9.62
C TRP A 232 12.05 4.29 9.52
N SER A 233 13.13 4.71 10.17
CA SER A 233 13.60 6.09 10.13
C SER A 233 13.91 6.53 8.71
N TYR A 234 13.40 7.70 8.31
CA TYR A 234 13.70 8.26 7.00
C TYR A 234 14.96 9.13 7.06
N HIS A 235 15.95 8.80 6.23
CA HIS A 235 17.15 9.59 6.06
C HIS A 235 17.20 10.20 4.66
N PRO A 236 17.65 11.46 4.49
CA PRO A 236 17.74 12.11 3.17
C PRO A 236 18.55 11.34 2.11
N ARG A 237 19.51 10.50 2.53
CA ARG A 237 20.26 9.60 1.63
C ARG A 237 19.37 8.63 0.86
N LEU A 238 18.23 8.24 1.44
CA LEU A 238 17.31 7.27 0.84
C LEU A 238 16.73 7.75 -0.50
N TRP A 239 16.71 9.07 -0.75
CA TRP A 239 16.29 9.60 -2.04
C TRP A 239 17.15 9.08 -3.22
N ALA A 240 18.37 8.58 -2.97
CA ALA A 240 19.20 7.95 -4.00
C ALA A 240 18.53 6.72 -4.64
N HIS A 241 17.66 6.05 -3.91
CA HIS A 241 16.89 4.91 -4.43
C HIS A 241 15.91 5.30 -5.56
N LEU A 242 15.53 6.58 -5.72
CA LEU A 242 14.75 7.01 -6.87
C LEU A 242 15.59 7.15 -8.15
N GLU A 243 16.90 7.31 -8.01
CA GLU A 243 17.82 7.50 -9.13
C GLU A 243 18.32 6.14 -9.68
N ALA A 244 18.47 5.14 -8.81
CA ALA A 244 18.94 3.81 -9.16
C ALA A 244 17.96 3.01 -10.05
N GLY A 245 16.66 3.26 -9.96
CA GLY A 245 15.63 2.59 -10.78
C GLY A 245 15.61 3.01 -12.27
N VAL A 246 16.44 3.96 -12.69
CA VAL A 246 16.48 4.46 -14.09
C VAL A 246 17.49 3.68 -14.93
N THR A 247 18.39 2.90 -14.33
CA THR A 247 19.51 2.22 -15.02
C THR A 247 19.33 0.70 -15.18
N GLY A 248 18.21 0.13 -14.76
CA GLY A 248 17.98 -1.32 -14.80
C GLY A 248 16.95 -1.74 -15.85
N ASN A 249 17.44 -2.18 -16.97
CA ASN A 249 16.90 -3.15 -17.94
C ASN A 249 16.52 -2.61 -19.33
N ARG A 250 17.55 -2.32 -20.14
CA ARG A 250 17.51 -2.76 -21.55
C ARG A 250 18.23 -4.08 -21.62
N ALA A 251 17.49 -5.19 -21.70
CA ALA A 251 18.04 -6.42 -22.21
C ALA A 251 18.59 -6.16 -23.63
N PRO A 252 19.75 -6.70 -24.02
CA PRO A 252 20.19 -6.61 -25.41
C PRO A 252 19.18 -7.36 -26.28
N GLU A 253 18.61 -6.69 -27.27
CA GLU A 253 17.92 -7.34 -28.36
C GLU A 253 18.96 -8.22 -29.07
N ASP A 254 18.90 -9.54 -28.87
CA ASP A 254 19.67 -10.50 -29.67
C ASP A 254 19.21 -10.40 -31.12
N GLY A 255 19.99 -9.64 -31.88
CA GLY A 255 19.86 -9.57 -33.34
C GLY A 255 20.17 -10.94 -33.95
N LEU A 256 19.14 -11.64 -34.38
CA LEU A 256 19.27 -12.79 -35.26
C LEU A 256 19.85 -12.32 -36.61
N PRO A 257 20.91 -12.97 -37.13
CA PRO A 257 21.45 -12.61 -38.42
C PRO A 257 20.49 -13.05 -39.55
N ILE A 258 20.15 -12.11 -40.42
CA ILE A 258 19.44 -12.36 -41.67
C ILE A 258 20.37 -13.19 -42.60
N GLN A 259 19.99 -14.42 -42.90
CA GLN A 259 20.59 -15.21 -43.95
C GLN A 259 20.03 -14.79 -45.32
N PRO A 260 20.86 -14.59 -46.35
CA PRO A 260 20.39 -14.36 -47.70
C PRO A 260 19.89 -15.67 -48.32
N SER A 261 18.71 -15.64 -48.91
CA SER A 261 18.17 -16.73 -49.73
C SER A 261 18.77 -16.72 -51.13
N PRO A 262 18.81 -17.92 -51.76
CA PRO A 262 19.47 -18.16 -53.05
C PRO A 262 18.75 -17.52 -54.25
#